data_9079b08e37235beaff723f3f53417667
#
_entry.id   9079b08e37235beaff723f3f53417667
#
_cell.length_a   1.000
_cell.length_b   1.000
_cell.length_c   1.000
_cell.angle_alpha   90.00
_cell.angle_beta   90.00
_cell.angle_gamma   90.00
#
_symmetry.space_group_name_H-M   'P 1'
#
loop_
_entity.id
_entity.type
_entity.pdbx_description
1 polymer ?
#
loop_
_entity_poly.entity_id
_entity_poly.type
_entity_poly.pdbx_seq_one_letter_code
_entity_poly.pdbx_strand_id
1 'polypeptide(L)'
;MNFFTCENETQKFSDKADKSMQKQLTVIITHEKDGYASICPEFDIASQGESIEEARDNLREALELFFETASSEEILSRQHKEVYVTHMEVAVG
;
A
#
# COMPACT_ATOMS: atom_id res chain seq x y z
N MET A 1 -9.97 -5.37 1.21
CA MET A 1 -10.23 -5.67 0.73
C MET A 1 -10.07 -5.76 0.74
N ASN A 2 -9.66 -5.45 0.72
CA ASN A 2 -9.71 -5.66 0.24
C ASN A 2 -9.38 -5.66 -0.13
N PHE A 3 -9.17 -5.27 0.13
CA PHE A 3 -9.16 -5.53 -0.55
C PHE A 3 -9.35 -5.77 -0.40
N PHE A 4 -9.17 -5.47 -0.17
CA PHE A 4 -9.55 -5.92 -0.52
C PHE A 4 -9.89 -6.53 0.25
N THR A 5 -10.04 -6.27 0.21
CA THR A 5 -10.67 -6.91 0.43
C THR A 5 -10.76 -7.66 0.94
N CYS A 6 -10.52 -8.15 1.18
CA CYS A 6 -11.05 -9.09 1.37
C CYS A 6 -10.99 -9.96 1.74
N GLU A 7 -10.84 -10.35 1.95
CA GLU A 7 -11.25 -11.32 1.98
C GLU A 7 -11.20 -12.15 2.28
N ASN A 8 -10.70 -12.42 2.39
CA ASN A 8 -11.00 -13.37 2.51
C ASN A 8 -11.03 -14.13 2.40
N GLU A 9 -10.78 -14.14 2.06
CA GLU A 9 -11.15 -14.94 1.77
C GLU A 9 -11.11 -15.51 1.40
N THR A 10 -10.62 -15.52 1.16
CA THR A 10 -10.80 -16.12 0.70
C THR A 10 -10.56 -16.49 0.12
N GLN A 11 -10.05 -16.93 -0.06
CA GLN A 11 -10.14 -17.25 -0.83
C GLN A 11 -9.98 -17.38 -1.55
N LYS A 12 -9.48 -17.46 -1.89
CA LYS A 12 -9.48 -17.51 -2.60
C LYS A 12 -9.41 -17.59 -3.26
N PHE A 13 -8.85 -17.64 -3.84
CA PHE A 13 -8.97 -17.66 -4.76
C PHE A 13 -8.85 -17.79 -5.26
N SER A 14 -8.44 -17.23 -5.43
CA SER A 14 -8.75 -17.33 -6.01
C SER A 14 -8.60 -17.19 -6.41
N ASP A 15 -8.13 -17.08 -6.74
CA ASP A 15 -8.49 -16.93 -7.17
C ASP A 15 -8.66 -16.52 -7.37
N LYS A 16 -8.34 -16.31 -7.50
CA LYS A 16 -8.87 -15.79 -7.61
C LYS A 16 -9.29 -15.62 -7.15
N ALA A 17 -9.11 -15.42 -7.15
CA ALA A 17 -9.77 -15.10 -6.73
C ALA A 17 -10.08 -14.92 -6.06
N ASP A 18 -9.75 -14.83 -5.92
CA ASP A 18 -10.31 -14.65 -5.21
C ASP A 18 -10.32 -13.75 -4.72
N LYS A 19 -10.40 -13.12 -5.30
CA LYS A 19 -10.48 -12.08 -4.65
C LYS A 19 -10.54 -11.91 -3.21
N SER A 20 -10.77 -12.35 -2.72
CA SER A 20 -10.85 -12.30 -1.30
C SER A 20 -9.52 -12.43 -0.62
N MET A 21 -8.45 -12.42 -1.35
CA MET A 21 -7.12 -12.40 -0.76
C MET A 21 -6.74 -10.99 -0.35
N GLN A 22 -6.25 -10.88 0.88
CA GLN A 22 -5.73 -9.60 1.37
C GLN A 22 -4.23 -9.64 1.42
N LYS A 23 -3.59 -8.57 1.01
CA LYS A 23 -2.15 -8.41 1.10
C LYS A 23 -1.81 -7.45 2.23
N GLN A 24 -0.76 -7.77 2.94
CA GLN A 24 -0.20 -6.82 3.88
C GLN A 24 0.81 -5.96 3.16
N LEU A 25 0.56 -4.66 3.18
CA LEU A 25 1.43 -3.71 2.50
C LEU A 25 1.96 -2.72 3.52
N THR A 26 3.17 -2.26 3.25
CA THR A 26 3.81 -1.29 4.12
C THR A 26 3.26 0.10 3.84
N VAL A 27 3.04 0.85 4.90
CA VAL A 27 2.66 2.25 4.79
C VAL A 27 3.65 3.07 5.59
N ILE A 28 4.29 4.04 4.93
CA ILE A 28 5.20 4.95 5.59
C ILE A 28 4.59 6.34 5.51
N ILE A 29 4.46 6.99 6.66
CA ILE A 29 3.83 8.29 6.73
C ILE A 29 4.84 9.28 7.27
N THR A 30 5.00 10.41 6.57
CA THR A 30 5.88 11.48 6.99
C THR A 30 5.10 12.76 7.19
N HIS A 31 5.50 13.52 8.18
CA HIS A 31 4.89 14.83 8.43
C HIS A 31 5.50 15.82 7.45
N GLU A 32 4.64 16.47 6.69
CA GLU A 32 5.04 17.50 5.75
C GLU A 32 4.63 18.84 6.29
N LYS A 33 5.01 19.89 5.57
CA LYS A 33 4.77 21.23 6.04
C LYS A 33 3.29 21.49 6.30
N ASP A 34 2.44 21.02 5.40
CA ASP A 34 1.00 21.31 5.45
C ASP A 34 0.16 20.08 5.66
N GLY A 35 0.75 19.00 6.15
CA GLY A 35 -0.02 17.78 6.36
C GLY A 35 0.87 16.57 6.42
N TYR A 36 0.39 15.48 5.88
CA TYR A 36 1.11 14.21 5.94
C TYR A 36 1.15 13.56 4.57
N ALA A 37 2.30 12.99 4.25
CA ALA A 37 2.45 12.20 3.03
C ALA A 37 2.52 10.74 3.41
N SER A 38 1.97 9.88 2.55
CA SER A 38 1.99 8.44 2.76
C SER A 38 2.52 7.77 1.51
N ILE A 39 3.21 6.66 1.69
CA ILE A 39 3.73 5.92 0.55
C ILE A 39 3.70 4.44 0.85
N CYS A 40 3.38 3.66 -0.17
CA CYS A 40 3.48 2.22 -0.15
C CYS A 40 4.69 1.82 -1.00
N PRO A 41 5.81 1.47 -0.37
CA PRO A 41 7.02 1.20 -1.17
C PRO A 41 6.93 -0.04 -2.03
N GLU A 42 6.05 -0.99 -1.68
CA GLU A 42 5.93 -2.19 -2.48
C GLU A 42 5.48 -1.89 -3.92
N PHE A 43 4.73 -0.81 -4.11
CA PHE A 43 4.19 -0.48 -5.42
C PHE A 43 4.53 0.94 -5.86
N ASP A 44 5.27 1.68 -5.05
CA ASP A 44 5.63 3.07 -5.34
C ASP A 44 4.39 3.93 -5.57
N ILE A 45 3.39 3.74 -4.73
CA ILE A 45 2.17 4.52 -4.79
C ILE A 45 2.12 5.39 -3.54
N ALA A 46 1.81 6.66 -3.73
CA ALA A 46 1.83 7.63 -2.66
C ALA A 46 0.52 8.41 -2.62
N SER A 47 0.23 8.98 -1.48
CA SER A 47 -0.92 9.84 -1.30
C SER A 47 -0.59 10.86 -0.20
N GLN A 48 -1.60 11.61 0.22
CA GLN A 48 -1.40 12.62 1.24
C GLN A 48 -2.72 12.90 1.94
N GLY A 49 -2.64 13.61 3.05
CA GLY A 49 -3.82 13.98 3.81
C GLY A 49 -3.46 15.01 4.86
N GLU A 50 -4.47 15.56 5.51
CA GLU A 50 -4.26 16.57 6.55
C GLU A 50 -3.99 15.95 7.91
N SER A 51 -4.22 14.67 8.05
CA SER A 51 -3.92 13.93 9.27
C SER A 51 -3.27 12.61 8.89
N ILE A 52 -2.69 11.95 9.90
CA ILE A 52 -2.11 10.63 9.68
C ILE A 52 -3.18 9.67 9.16
N GLU A 53 -4.36 9.70 9.77
CA GLU A 53 -5.43 8.81 9.36
C GLU A 53 -5.89 9.10 7.95
N GLU A 54 -6.01 10.37 7.61
CA GLU A 54 -6.47 10.73 6.27
C GLU A 54 -5.44 10.32 5.22
N ALA A 55 -4.15 10.55 5.48
CA ALA A 55 -3.11 10.15 4.54
C ALA A 55 -3.12 8.65 4.33
N ARG A 56 -3.33 7.90 5.41
CA ARG A 56 -3.39 6.45 5.35
C ARG A 56 -4.60 5.98 4.55
N ASP A 57 -5.77 6.57 4.83
CA ASP A 57 -6.99 6.16 4.14
C ASP A 57 -6.96 6.53 2.67
N ASN A 58 -6.40 7.68 2.34
CA ASN A 58 -6.27 8.09 0.95
C ASN A 58 -5.32 7.16 0.19
N LEU A 59 -4.26 6.72 0.86
CA LEU A 59 -3.36 5.76 0.25
C LEU A 59 -4.07 4.43 0.01
N ARG A 60 -4.90 4.00 0.96
CA ARG A 60 -5.66 2.78 0.76
C ARG A 60 -6.55 2.88 -0.48
N GLU A 61 -7.24 3.99 -0.63
CA GLU A 61 -8.08 4.18 -1.81
C GLU A 61 -7.27 4.12 -3.10
N ALA A 62 -6.10 4.76 -3.09
CA ALA A 62 -5.25 4.75 -4.27
C ALA A 62 -4.79 3.34 -4.61
N LEU A 63 -4.43 2.56 -3.58
CA LEU A 63 -4.01 1.18 -3.79
C LEU A 63 -5.16 0.32 -4.29
N GLU A 64 -6.34 0.50 -3.71
CA GLU A 64 -7.50 -0.27 -4.15
C GLU A 64 -7.84 0.02 -5.60
N LEU A 65 -7.79 1.28 -5.98
CA LEU A 65 -8.04 1.66 -7.36
C LEU A 65 -6.98 1.06 -8.29
N PHE A 66 -5.72 1.11 -7.86
CA PHE A 66 -4.65 0.52 -8.66
C PHE A 66 -4.91 -0.97 -8.91
N PHE A 67 -5.26 -1.71 -7.84
CA PHE A 67 -5.49 -3.14 -8.00
C PHE A 67 -6.74 -3.45 -8.82
N GLU A 68 -7.72 -2.54 -8.81
CA GLU A 68 -8.91 -2.73 -9.62
C GLU A 68 -8.67 -2.52 -11.09
N THR A 69 -7.79 -1.59 -11.44
CA THR A 69 -7.68 -1.13 -12.82
C THR A 69 -6.43 -1.63 -13.51
N ALA A 70 -5.40 -2.01 -12.77
CA ALA A 70 -4.14 -2.44 -13.37
C ALA A 70 -4.24 -3.88 -13.85
N SER A 71 -3.54 -4.17 -14.94
CA SER A 71 -3.44 -5.54 -15.42
C SER A 71 -2.53 -6.35 -14.51
N SER A 72 -2.62 -7.67 -14.64
CA SER A 72 -1.72 -8.54 -13.87
C SER A 72 -0.26 -8.24 -14.17
N GLU A 73 0.03 -7.96 -15.44
CA GLU A 73 1.40 -7.64 -15.83
C GLU A 73 1.86 -6.34 -15.18
N GLU A 74 1.00 -5.35 -15.14
CA GLU A 74 1.35 -4.08 -14.53
C GLU A 74 1.59 -4.23 -13.04
N ILE A 75 0.75 -5.01 -12.38
CA ILE A 75 0.92 -5.25 -10.95
C ILE A 75 2.26 -5.92 -10.69
N LEU A 76 2.58 -6.95 -11.47
CA LEU A 76 3.84 -7.66 -11.29
C LEU A 76 5.05 -6.78 -11.60
N SER A 77 4.94 -5.93 -12.61
CA SER A 77 6.06 -5.09 -13.00
C SER A 77 6.35 -4.00 -11.97
N ARG A 78 5.32 -3.54 -11.26
CA ARG A 78 5.51 -2.49 -10.25
C ARG A 78 5.87 -3.05 -8.89
N GLN A 79 5.61 -4.31 -8.64
CA GLN A 79 5.75 -4.88 -7.30
C GLN A 79 7.21 -5.06 -6.93
N HIS A 80 7.59 -4.51 -5.79
CA HIS A 80 8.86 -4.79 -5.15
C HIS A 80 8.62 -5.90 -4.15
N LYS A 81 9.20 -7.06 -4.40
CA LYS A 81 8.84 -8.26 -3.66
C LYS A 81 9.27 -8.23 -2.22
N GLU A 82 10.40 -7.61 -1.95
CA GLU A 82 10.90 -7.54 -0.58
C GLU A 82 11.21 -6.11 -0.23
N VAL A 83 10.53 -5.63 0.78
CA VAL A 83 10.74 -4.28 1.30
C VAL A 83 11.01 -4.39 2.79
N TYR A 84 12.12 -3.82 3.22
CA TYR A 84 12.49 -3.83 4.62
C TYR A 84 12.48 -2.41 5.15
N VAL A 85 11.80 -2.22 6.29
CA VAL A 85 11.77 -0.93 6.96
C VAL A 85 12.54 -1.09 8.26
N THR A 86 13.60 -0.33 8.41
CA THR A 86 14.42 -0.44 9.59
C THR A 86 14.96 0.94 9.98
N HIS A 87 15.57 0.99 11.13
CA HIS A 87 16.15 2.23 11.65
C HIS A 87 17.61 1.99 11.97
N MET A 88 18.39 3.04 11.84
CA MET A 88 19.79 2.96 12.23
C MET A 88 20.18 4.25 12.93
N GLU A 89 21.18 4.15 13.77
CA GLU A 89 21.70 5.32 14.46
C GLU A 89 22.92 5.84 13.70
N VAL A 90 22.90 7.13 13.47
CA VAL A 90 23.96 7.78 12.72
C VAL A 90 24.42 8.99 13.50
N ALA A 91 25.73 9.12 13.64
CA ALA A 91 26.29 10.29 14.30
C ALA A 91 26.11 11.49 13.39
N VAL A 92 25.61 12.59 13.96
CA VAL A 92 25.43 13.83 13.20
C VAL A 92 26.21 14.93 13.88
N GLY A 93 26.95 15.61 13.09
CA GLY A 93 27.69 16.77 13.38
C GLY A 93 28.17 17.03 14.76
#